data_3b5ad0f7f1b8813bef6f20bee5ac1adc
#
_entry.id   3b5ad0f7f1b8813bef6f20bee5ac1adc
#
_cell.length_a   1.000
_cell.length_b   1.000
_cell.length_c   1.000
_cell.angle_alpha   90.00
_cell.angle_beta   90.00
_cell.angle_gamma   90.00
#
_symmetry.space_group_name_H-M   'P 1'
#
loop_
_entity.id
_entity.type
_entity.pdbx_description
1 polymer ?
#
loop_
_entity_poly.entity_id
_entity_poly.type
_entity_poly.pdbx_seq_one_letter_code
_entity_poly.pdbx_strand_id
1 'polypeptide(L)'
;MSNIKKHQCPSCGGNLTVDNDKQMYHCTFCGSTYDYEYFREEQMHEMGETYLSRKEYMAAADAYKFILKKDPHDFIALRGLMLAAGRMNNMGELLREDNLKSFLYNSQMVNEAVSGASEEDKEYFTDLDKIYSGMKRSSDCNSEIESLGKERRNIEDAAQVKVNAHNDLYFKDKSGIEYSPKSAFGMLCAANVIFIFLAVIGVISLIVEGDGRMAATVALFCIIANLLIAFANYKLIYPRVKKMKEIELSIAELRAKFEKISTKIEELNDESDKLSTDIKHQASEFVKRDKLLMRDRKS
;
A
#
# COMPACT_ATOMS: atom_id res chain seq x y z
N MET A 1 -39.79 32.05 -8.11
CA MET A 1 -41.03 31.43 -8.62
C MET A 1 -40.70 30.02 -9.03
N SER A 2 -41.13 29.02 -8.26
CA SER A 2 -40.91 27.61 -8.55
C SER A 2 -41.69 27.24 -9.83
N ASN A 3 -41.00 26.84 -10.90
CA ASN A 3 -41.61 26.23 -12.07
C ASN A 3 -42.23 24.89 -11.63
N ILE A 4 -43.49 24.87 -11.28
CA ILE A 4 -44.28 23.67 -11.12
C ILE A 4 -44.41 23.07 -12.52
N LYS A 5 -43.61 22.04 -12.85
CA LYS A 5 -43.78 21.24 -14.08
C LYS A 5 -45.21 20.73 -14.06
N LYS A 6 -46.03 21.18 -15.02
CA LYS A 6 -47.40 20.64 -15.22
C LYS A 6 -47.20 19.24 -15.77
N HIS A 7 -47.63 18.22 -15.02
CA HIS A 7 -47.62 16.85 -15.52
C HIS A 7 -48.59 16.75 -16.71
N GLN A 8 -48.11 16.26 -17.85
CA GLN A 8 -48.90 16.00 -19.05
C GLN A 8 -49.36 14.55 -19.07
N CYS A 9 -50.56 14.32 -19.56
CA CYS A 9 -51.10 12.98 -19.66
C CYS A 9 -50.35 12.17 -20.73
N PRO A 10 -49.78 11.00 -20.39
CA PRO A 10 -49.08 10.15 -21.35
C PRO A 10 -49.96 9.65 -22.49
N SER A 11 -51.25 9.52 -22.25
CA SER A 11 -52.21 9.02 -23.26
C SER A 11 -52.65 10.05 -24.29
N CYS A 12 -52.75 11.35 -23.91
CA CYS A 12 -53.33 12.36 -24.81
C CYS A 12 -52.60 13.72 -24.80
N GLY A 13 -51.55 13.88 -24.00
CA GLY A 13 -50.79 15.14 -23.87
C GLY A 13 -51.51 16.26 -23.10
N GLY A 14 -52.73 16.05 -22.61
CA GLY A 14 -53.48 17.05 -21.85
C GLY A 14 -52.92 17.25 -20.43
N ASN A 15 -53.29 18.38 -19.80
CA ASN A 15 -52.86 18.65 -18.43
C ASN A 15 -53.54 17.70 -17.43
N LEU A 16 -52.75 17.20 -16.48
CA LEU A 16 -53.24 16.40 -15.36
C LEU A 16 -53.64 17.30 -14.19
N THR A 17 -54.74 16.94 -13.51
CA THR A 17 -55.16 17.54 -12.24
C THR A 17 -54.90 16.55 -11.10
N VAL A 18 -54.60 17.07 -9.93
CA VAL A 18 -54.31 16.26 -8.73
C VAL A 18 -55.60 15.99 -7.98
N ASP A 19 -55.92 14.73 -7.74
CA ASP A 19 -56.95 14.29 -6.80
C ASP A 19 -56.25 13.89 -5.47
N ASN A 20 -56.26 14.79 -4.50
CA ASN A 20 -55.57 14.58 -3.22
C ASN A 20 -56.24 13.48 -2.37
N ASP A 21 -57.56 13.29 -2.51
CA ASP A 21 -58.30 12.32 -1.71
C ASP A 21 -57.99 10.89 -2.16
N LYS A 22 -57.76 10.70 -3.45
CA LYS A 22 -57.39 9.39 -4.03
C LYS A 22 -55.89 9.22 -4.25
N GLN A 23 -55.09 10.26 -4.00
CA GLN A 23 -53.65 10.29 -4.29
C GLN A 23 -53.34 9.91 -5.76
N MET A 24 -54.13 10.46 -6.70
CA MET A 24 -54.04 10.15 -8.12
C MET A 24 -53.99 11.44 -8.96
N TYR A 25 -53.35 11.32 -10.12
CA TYR A 25 -53.47 12.31 -11.19
C TYR A 25 -54.66 11.92 -12.10
N HIS A 26 -55.49 12.85 -12.43
CA HIS A 26 -56.63 12.67 -13.34
C HIS A 26 -56.51 13.56 -14.57
N CYS A 27 -56.65 12.98 -15.75
CA CYS A 27 -56.69 13.73 -16.99
C CYS A 27 -58.11 14.18 -17.29
N THR A 28 -58.34 15.49 -17.28
CA THR A 28 -59.67 16.08 -17.58
C THR A 28 -60.08 15.93 -19.06
N PHE A 29 -59.14 15.57 -19.95
CA PHE A 29 -59.39 15.46 -21.39
C PHE A 29 -59.78 14.04 -21.82
N CYS A 30 -59.02 13.01 -21.39
CA CYS A 30 -59.25 11.63 -21.80
C CYS A 30 -59.78 10.73 -20.68
N GLY A 31 -59.88 11.24 -19.46
CA GLY A 31 -60.38 10.49 -18.30
C GLY A 31 -59.40 9.51 -17.68
N SER A 32 -58.21 9.38 -18.23
CA SER A 32 -57.16 8.48 -17.67
C SER A 32 -56.74 8.94 -16.30
N THR A 33 -56.55 7.99 -15.39
CA THR A 33 -56.03 8.22 -14.03
C THR A 33 -54.65 7.56 -13.88
N TYR A 34 -53.78 8.23 -13.17
CA TYR A 34 -52.42 7.76 -12.88
C TYR A 34 -52.21 7.93 -11.40
N ASP A 35 -51.64 6.94 -10.73
CA ASP A 35 -51.23 7.10 -9.34
C ASP A 35 -50.03 8.05 -9.22
N TYR A 36 -49.75 8.54 -7.99
CA TYR A 36 -48.59 9.39 -7.75
C TYR A 36 -47.27 8.66 -8.02
N GLU A 37 -47.25 7.36 -7.90
CA GLU A 37 -46.05 6.56 -8.11
C GLU A 37 -45.65 6.51 -9.58
N TYR A 38 -46.64 6.61 -10.54
CA TYR A 38 -46.35 6.62 -11.97
C TYR A 38 -45.41 7.73 -12.39
N PHE A 39 -45.60 8.96 -11.85
CA PHE A 39 -44.73 10.09 -12.15
C PHE A 39 -43.49 10.16 -11.21
N ARG A 40 -43.50 9.40 -10.13
CA ARG A 40 -42.41 9.37 -9.18
C ARG A 40 -41.18 8.62 -9.74
N GLU A 41 -41.37 7.70 -10.65
CA GLU A 41 -40.26 6.98 -11.29
C GLU A 41 -39.42 7.89 -12.18
N GLU A 42 -40.04 8.67 -13.09
CA GLU A 42 -39.30 9.65 -13.89
C GLU A 42 -38.56 10.66 -13.00
N GLN A 43 -39.20 11.09 -11.91
CA GLN A 43 -38.60 11.97 -10.94
C GLN A 43 -37.41 11.30 -10.20
N MET A 44 -37.49 9.99 -9.92
CA MET A 44 -36.38 9.28 -9.24
C MET A 44 -35.16 9.11 -10.13
N HIS A 45 -35.30 8.92 -11.44
CA HIS A 45 -34.16 8.96 -12.37
C HIS A 45 -33.48 10.34 -12.37
N GLU A 46 -34.27 11.42 -12.52
CA GLU A 46 -33.77 12.80 -12.50
C GLU A 46 -33.11 13.15 -11.13
N MET A 47 -33.74 12.69 -10.04
CA MET A 47 -33.18 12.84 -8.70
C MET A 47 -31.85 12.07 -8.52
N GLY A 48 -31.79 10.82 -8.98
CA GLY A 48 -30.59 10.00 -8.94
C GLY A 48 -29.42 10.67 -9.70
N GLU A 49 -29.67 11.16 -10.93
CA GLU A 49 -28.68 11.91 -11.70
C GLU A 49 -28.26 13.21 -10.97
N THR A 50 -29.21 13.92 -10.35
CA THR A 50 -28.93 15.13 -9.57
C THR A 50 -28.05 14.82 -8.36
N TYR A 51 -28.35 13.76 -7.60
CA TYR A 51 -27.54 13.33 -6.47
C TYR A 51 -26.14 12.91 -6.90
N LEU A 52 -25.98 12.17 -8.01
CA LEU A 52 -24.65 11.84 -8.56
C LEU A 52 -23.87 13.13 -8.88
N SER A 53 -24.50 14.10 -9.55
CA SER A 53 -23.83 15.37 -9.89
C SER A 53 -23.37 16.16 -8.67
N ARG A 54 -24.07 16.02 -7.54
CA ARG A 54 -23.72 16.63 -6.25
C ARG A 54 -22.80 15.78 -5.40
N LYS A 55 -22.39 14.58 -5.88
CA LYS A 55 -21.59 13.60 -5.15
C LYS A 55 -22.28 13.02 -3.90
N GLU A 56 -23.59 13.05 -3.88
CA GLU A 56 -24.45 12.49 -2.84
C GLU A 56 -24.76 11.02 -3.16
N TYR A 57 -23.70 10.18 -3.20
CA TYR A 57 -23.75 8.82 -3.77
C TYR A 57 -24.74 7.87 -3.07
N MET A 58 -24.90 8.00 -1.74
CA MET A 58 -25.87 7.17 -1.02
C MET A 58 -27.31 7.57 -1.35
N ALA A 59 -27.62 8.86 -1.45
CA ALA A 59 -28.93 9.34 -1.86
C ALA A 59 -29.23 8.94 -3.31
N ALA A 60 -28.22 8.98 -4.19
CA ALA A 60 -28.35 8.48 -5.56
C ALA A 60 -28.69 6.98 -5.58
N ALA A 61 -27.96 6.17 -4.78
CA ALA A 61 -28.23 4.73 -4.68
C ALA A 61 -29.66 4.44 -4.19
N ASP A 62 -30.15 5.19 -3.20
CA ASP A 62 -31.50 5.02 -2.67
C ASP A 62 -32.56 5.36 -3.73
N ALA A 63 -32.33 6.41 -4.52
CA ALA A 63 -33.23 6.77 -5.62
C ALA A 63 -33.30 5.68 -6.71
N TYR A 64 -32.12 5.13 -7.11
CA TYR A 64 -32.07 4.04 -8.08
C TYR A 64 -32.63 2.73 -7.53
N LYS A 65 -32.39 2.38 -6.28
CA LYS A 65 -32.99 1.21 -5.62
C LYS A 65 -34.50 1.31 -5.51
N PHE A 66 -35.07 2.51 -5.42
CA PHE A 66 -36.48 2.71 -5.44
C PHE A 66 -37.08 2.27 -6.80
N ILE A 67 -36.43 2.63 -7.91
CA ILE A 67 -36.82 2.21 -9.26
C ILE A 67 -36.73 0.68 -9.40
N LEU A 68 -35.58 0.10 -8.97
CA LEU A 68 -35.29 -1.32 -9.07
C LEU A 68 -36.24 -2.22 -8.25
N LYS A 69 -37.01 -1.67 -7.30
CA LYS A 69 -38.07 -2.42 -6.62
C LYS A 69 -39.26 -2.75 -7.54
N LYS A 70 -39.50 -1.93 -8.55
CA LYS A 70 -40.60 -2.14 -9.51
C LYS A 70 -40.10 -2.79 -10.80
N ASP A 71 -39.01 -2.27 -11.34
CA ASP A 71 -38.33 -2.83 -12.49
C ASP A 71 -36.89 -3.23 -12.11
N PRO A 72 -36.68 -4.49 -11.69
CA PRO A 72 -35.35 -4.97 -11.30
C PRO A 72 -34.31 -4.92 -12.41
N HIS A 73 -34.75 -4.81 -13.68
CA HIS A 73 -33.91 -4.83 -14.88
C HIS A 73 -33.74 -3.44 -15.52
N ASP A 74 -34.21 -2.38 -14.88
CA ASP A 74 -34.01 -1.02 -15.41
C ASP A 74 -32.53 -0.69 -15.58
N PHE A 75 -32.08 -0.64 -16.83
CA PHE A 75 -30.67 -0.42 -17.18
C PHE A 75 -30.14 0.90 -16.62
N ILE A 76 -30.92 1.98 -16.68
CA ILE A 76 -30.48 3.32 -16.22
C ILE A 76 -30.30 3.32 -14.70
N ALA A 77 -31.24 2.69 -13.97
CA ALA A 77 -31.13 2.58 -12.52
C ALA A 77 -29.97 1.67 -12.10
N LEU A 78 -29.77 0.51 -12.74
CA LEU A 78 -28.61 -0.36 -12.48
C LEU A 78 -27.28 0.33 -12.79
N ARG A 79 -27.19 1.05 -13.92
CA ARG A 79 -26.04 1.86 -14.28
C ARG A 79 -25.79 2.99 -13.28
N GLY A 80 -26.85 3.66 -12.83
CA GLY A 80 -26.77 4.68 -11.78
C GLY A 80 -26.29 4.12 -10.45
N LEU A 81 -26.73 2.91 -10.10
CA LEU A 81 -26.28 2.20 -8.90
C LEU A 81 -24.79 1.86 -8.98
N MET A 82 -24.28 1.44 -10.15
CA MET A 82 -22.84 1.23 -10.37
C MET A 82 -22.06 2.54 -10.19
N LEU A 83 -22.52 3.66 -10.78
CA LEU A 83 -21.88 4.96 -10.58
C LEU A 83 -21.83 5.36 -9.11
N ALA A 84 -22.93 5.20 -8.39
CA ALA A 84 -22.99 5.48 -6.95
C ALA A 84 -22.02 4.57 -6.16
N ALA A 85 -21.97 3.27 -6.51
CA ALA A 85 -21.05 2.30 -5.91
C ALA A 85 -19.58 2.70 -6.07
N GLY A 86 -19.20 3.16 -7.28
CA GLY A 86 -17.85 3.62 -7.60
C GLY A 86 -17.53 5.07 -7.19
N ARG A 87 -18.51 5.76 -6.58
CA ARG A 87 -18.40 7.19 -6.21
C ARG A 87 -18.03 8.08 -7.40
N MET A 88 -18.69 7.84 -8.53
CA MET A 88 -18.48 8.57 -9.78
C MET A 88 -19.76 9.29 -10.23
N ASN A 89 -19.58 10.45 -10.85
CA ASN A 89 -20.72 11.21 -11.41
C ASN A 89 -21.09 10.74 -12.82
N ASN A 90 -20.13 10.19 -13.54
CA ASN A 90 -20.29 9.66 -14.89
C ASN A 90 -19.20 8.62 -15.20
N MET A 91 -19.43 7.80 -16.24
CA MET A 91 -18.49 6.75 -16.64
C MET A 91 -17.14 7.27 -17.12
N GLY A 92 -17.04 8.51 -17.57
CA GLY A 92 -15.77 9.13 -17.96
C GLY A 92 -14.76 9.23 -16.81
N GLU A 93 -15.23 9.20 -15.57
CA GLU A 93 -14.37 9.23 -14.38
C GLU A 93 -13.56 7.94 -14.17
N LEU A 94 -13.89 6.85 -14.86
CA LEU A 94 -13.07 5.64 -14.93
C LEU A 94 -11.67 5.90 -15.49
N LEU A 95 -11.52 6.95 -16.33
CA LEU A 95 -10.26 7.30 -16.96
C LEU A 95 -9.40 8.26 -16.14
N ARG A 96 -9.86 8.67 -14.95
CA ARG A 96 -9.09 9.58 -14.08
C ARG A 96 -7.96 8.84 -13.39
N GLU A 97 -6.77 9.40 -13.44
CA GLU A 97 -5.57 8.80 -12.81
C GLU A 97 -5.70 8.68 -11.29
N ASP A 98 -6.41 9.60 -10.65
CA ASP A 98 -6.64 9.54 -9.20
C ASP A 98 -7.42 8.28 -8.80
N ASN A 99 -8.38 7.85 -9.62
CA ASN A 99 -9.15 6.63 -9.38
C ASN A 99 -8.31 5.36 -9.56
N LEU A 100 -7.27 5.40 -10.40
CA LEU A 100 -6.34 4.27 -10.53
C LEU A 100 -5.40 4.14 -9.32
N LYS A 101 -5.09 5.25 -8.66
CA LYS A 101 -4.21 5.27 -7.49
C LYS A 101 -4.92 4.91 -6.18
N SER A 102 -6.18 5.31 -6.06
CA SER A 102 -6.97 5.11 -4.84
C SER A 102 -8.44 4.92 -5.21
N PHE A 103 -8.85 3.68 -5.41
CA PHE A 103 -10.22 3.33 -5.76
C PHE A 103 -10.91 2.55 -4.65
N LEU A 104 -12.05 3.08 -4.23
CA LEU A 104 -12.93 2.44 -3.26
C LEU A 104 -14.34 2.36 -3.84
N TYR A 105 -14.94 1.19 -3.80
CA TYR A 105 -16.30 0.99 -4.25
C TYR A 105 -17.11 0.12 -3.29
N ASN A 106 -18.42 0.21 -3.39
CA ASN A 106 -19.33 -0.61 -2.62
C ASN A 106 -19.65 -1.91 -3.39
N SER A 107 -18.99 -3.01 -3.00
CA SER A 107 -19.16 -4.31 -3.65
C SER A 107 -20.58 -4.86 -3.57
N GLN A 108 -21.35 -4.55 -2.52
CA GLN A 108 -22.73 -4.99 -2.40
C GLN A 108 -23.62 -4.34 -3.48
N MET A 109 -23.47 -3.03 -3.71
CA MET A 109 -24.21 -2.32 -4.77
C MET A 109 -23.82 -2.83 -6.17
N VAL A 110 -22.54 -3.14 -6.38
CA VAL A 110 -22.07 -3.74 -7.63
C VAL A 110 -22.70 -5.10 -7.84
N ASN A 111 -22.69 -5.97 -6.84
CA ASN A 111 -23.32 -7.29 -6.92
C ASN A 111 -24.84 -7.19 -7.17
N GLU A 112 -25.53 -6.23 -6.53
CA GLU A 112 -26.93 -5.95 -6.79
C GLU A 112 -27.17 -5.56 -8.26
N ALA A 113 -26.31 -4.69 -8.82
CA ALA A 113 -26.42 -4.27 -10.20
C ALA A 113 -26.14 -5.39 -11.20
N VAL A 114 -25.08 -6.18 -10.97
CA VAL A 114 -24.72 -7.32 -11.85
C VAL A 114 -25.80 -8.41 -11.82
N SER A 115 -26.33 -8.72 -10.63
CA SER A 115 -27.37 -9.74 -10.47
C SER A 115 -28.75 -9.29 -10.99
N GLY A 116 -29.03 -7.98 -10.95
CA GLY A 116 -30.25 -7.39 -11.48
C GLY A 116 -30.26 -7.19 -13.01
N ALA A 117 -29.10 -7.34 -13.66
CA ALA A 117 -29.01 -7.13 -15.10
C ALA A 117 -29.83 -8.16 -15.91
N SER A 118 -30.48 -7.69 -16.99
CA SER A 118 -31.09 -8.57 -17.99
C SER A 118 -30.02 -9.39 -18.71
N GLU A 119 -30.38 -10.50 -19.35
CA GLU A 119 -29.41 -11.31 -20.13
C GLU A 119 -28.72 -10.48 -21.25
N GLU A 120 -29.43 -9.51 -21.83
CA GLU A 120 -28.90 -8.61 -22.86
C GLU A 120 -27.85 -7.62 -22.29
N ASP A 121 -28.04 -7.17 -21.05
CA ASP A 121 -27.19 -6.17 -20.40
C ASP A 121 -26.13 -6.78 -19.50
N LYS A 122 -26.15 -8.08 -19.25
CA LYS A 122 -25.28 -8.79 -18.31
C LYS A 122 -23.79 -8.62 -18.61
N GLU A 123 -23.43 -8.66 -19.88
CA GLU A 123 -22.03 -8.43 -20.30
C GLU A 123 -21.55 -7.04 -19.90
N TYR A 124 -22.38 -6.01 -20.10
CA TYR A 124 -22.05 -4.63 -19.75
C TYR A 124 -21.72 -4.50 -18.25
N PHE A 125 -22.59 -5.03 -17.38
CA PHE A 125 -22.38 -4.92 -15.92
C PHE A 125 -21.22 -5.80 -15.42
N THR A 126 -21.02 -6.98 -16.02
CA THR A 126 -19.90 -7.86 -15.70
C THR A 126 -18.56 -7.24 -16.10
N ASP A 127 -18.47 -6.58 -17.25
CA ASP A 127 -17.27 -5.89 -17.68
C ASP A 127 -16.94 -4.70 -16.78
N LEU A 128 -17.96 -3.96 -16.36
CA LEU A 128 -17.77 -2.85 -15.42
C LEU A 128 -17.29 -3.32 -14.04
N ASP A 129 -17.83 -4.46 -13.56
CA ASP A 129 -17.36 -5.09 -12.32
C ASP A 129 -15.89 -5.54 -12.42
N LYS A 130 -15.49 -6.12 -13.56
CA LYS A 130 -14.06 -6.46 -13.80
C LYS A 130 -13.16 -5.23 -13.73
N ILE A 131 -13.60 -4.11 -14.34
CA ILE A 131 -12.86 -2.85 -14.27
C ILE A 131 -12.75 -2.37 -12.82
N TYR A 132 -13.85 -2.37 -12.05
CA TYR A 132 -13.85 -1.97 -10.64
C TYR A 132 -12.93 -2.85 -9.78
N SER A 133 -13.01 -4.16 -9.97
CA SER A 133 -12.17 -5.12 -9.27
C SER A 133 -10.68 -4.91 -9.59
N GLY A 134 -10.36 -4.65 -10.86
CA GLY A 134 -9.00 -4.33 -11.30
C GLY A 134 -8.51 -3.01 -10.67
N MET A 135 -9.31 -1.94 -10.72
CA MET A 135 -8.97 -0.65 -10.08
C MET A 135 -8.75 -0.80 -8.58
N LYS A 136 -9.59 -1.58 -7.91
CA LYS A 136 -9.42 -1.88 -6.48
C LYS A 136 -8.12 -2.61 -6.21
N ARG A 137 -7.78 -3.63 -7.01
CA ARG A 137 -6.53 -4.38 -6.87
C ARG A 137 -5.31 -3.47 -7.06
N SER A 138 -5.32 -2.58 -8.08
CA SER A 138 -4.26 -1.59 -8.28
C SER A 138 -4.12 -0.64 -7.08
N SER A 139 -5.24 -0.16 -6.54
CA SER A 139 -5.27 0.68 -5.33
C SER A 139 -4.71 -0.06 -4.11
N ASP A 140 -5.01 -1.35 -3.95
CA ASP A 140 -4.50 -2.17 -2.84
C ASP A 140 -3.00 -2.38 -2.97
N CYS A 141 -2.48 -2.66 -4.17
CA CYS A 141 -1.04 -2.72 -4.43
C CYS A 141 -0.34 -1.42 -4.02
N ASN A 142 -0.88 -0.26 -4.43
CA ASN A 142 -0.30 1.04 -4.09
C ASN A 142 -0.29 1.29 -2.57
N SER A 143 -1.35 0.90 -1.85
CA SER A 143 -1.42 1.02 -0.39
C SER A 143 -0.41 0.11 0.31
N GLU A 144 -0.22 -1.12 -0.21
CA GLU A 144 0.77 -2.08 0.29
C GLU A 144 2.19 -1.57 0.05
N ILE A 145 2.48 -1.04 -1.15
CA ILE A 145 3.77 -0.40 -1.50
C ILE A 145 4.09 0.74 -0.53
N GLU A 146 3.11 1.61 -0.24
CA GLU A 146 3.31 2.72 0.70
C GLU A 146 3.66 2.21 2.12
N SER A 147 2.94 1.19 2.59
CA SER A 147 3.17 0.60 3.92
C SER A 147 4.55 -0.06 4.02
N LEU A 148 4.92 -0.87 3.01
CA LEU A 148 6.24 -1.50 2.92
C LEU A 148 7.36 -0.46 2.78
N GLY A 149 7.11 0.64 2.08
CA GLY A 149 8.04 1.76 1.98
C GLY A 149 8.31 2.43 3.33
N LYS A 150 7.32 2.53 4.20
CA LYS A 150 7.50 3.01 5.58
C LYS A 150 8.31 2.02 6.41
N GLU A 151 8.02 0.71 6.29
CA GLU A 151 8.77 -0.33 6.99
C GLU A 151 10.23 -0.37 6.54
N ARG A 152 10.49 -0.25 5.22
CA ARG A 152 11.84 -0.18 4.66
C ARG A 152 12.66 0.98 5.24
N ARG A 153 12.07 2.17 5.34
CA ARG A 153 12.74 3.34 5.97
C ARG A 153 13.07 3.08 7.43
N ASN A 154 12.16 2.49 8.20
CA ASN A 154 12.42 2.15 9.61
C ASN A 154 13.57 1.17 9.77
N ILE A 155 13.71 0.20 8.86
CA ILE A 155 14.84 -0.75 8.86
C ILE A 155 16.16 -0.04 8.51
N GLU A 156 16.12 0.88 7.54
CA GLU A 156 17.29 1.68 7.16
C GLU A 156 17.78 2.54 8.31
N ASP A 157 16.89 3.24 9.00
CA ASP A 157 17.22 4.04 10.19
C ASP A 157 17.79 3.16 11.31
N ALA A 158 17.19 1.99 11.57
CA ALA A 158 17.68 1.04 12.56
C ALA A 158 19.08 0.49 12.20
N ALA A 159 19.31 0.22 10.91
CA ALA A 159 20.61 -0.21 10.42
C ALA A 159 21.66 0.89 10.57
N GLN A 160 21.32 2.15 10.29
CA GLN A 160 22.24 3.28 10.46
C GLN A 160 22.67 3.47 11.93
N VAL A 161 21.73 3.32 12.87
CA VAL A 161 22.04 3.35 14.31
C VAL A 161 23.05 2.25 14.68
N LYS A 162 22.89 1.04 14.13
CA LYS A 162 23.82 -0.09 14.36
C LYS A 162 25.20 0.16 13.72
N VAL A 163 25.23 0.74 12.52
CA VAL A 163 26.49 1.12 11.85
C VAL A 163 27.23 2.15 12.68
N ASN A 164 26.57 3.15 13.20
CA ASN A 164 27.19 4.15 14.07
C ASN A 164 27.75 3.49 15.35
N ALA A 165 26.94 2.64 16.01
CA ALA A 165 27.36 1.89 17.18
C ALA A 165 28.58 0.93 16.90
N HIS A 166 28.66 0.38 15.68
CA HIS A 166 29.81 -0.39 15.22
C HIS A 166 31.04 0.48 15.09
N ASN A 167 30.93 1.66 14.48
CA ASN A 167 32.05 2.59 14.30
C ASN A 167 32.56 3.15 15.62
N ASP A 168 31.68 3.34 16.61
CA ASP A 168 32.09 3.79 17.96
C ASP A 168 32.95 2.77 18.72
N LEU A 169 33.01 1.52 18.26
CA LEU A 169 33.90 0.51 18.86
C LEU A 169 35.34 0.61 18.40
N TYR A 170 35.63 1.37 17.34
CA TYR A 170 37.00 1.55 16.83
C TYR A 170 37.84 2.35 17.82
N PHE A 171 39.13 2.00 17.89
CA PHE A 171 40.11 2.76 18.62
C PHE A 171 40.65 3.88 17.74
N LYS A 172 40.78 5.08 18.29
CA LYS A 172 41.46 6.22 17.63
C LYS A 172 42.77 6.51 18.36
N ASP A 173 43.81 6.59 17.59
CA ASP A 173 45.10 7.04 18.15
C ASP A 173 45.18 8.60 18.18
N LYS A 174 46.28 9.13 18.73
CA LYS A 174 46.54 10.58 18.79
C LYS A 174 46.73 11.22 17.41
N SER A 175 47.03 10.42 16.39
CA SER A 175 47.19 10.84 15.00
C SER A 175 45.88 10.77 14.20
N GLY A 176 44.77 10.33 14.81
CA GLY A 176 43.49 10.16 14.19
C GLY A 176 43.33 8.87 13.38
N ILE A 177 44.29 7.96 13.45
CA ILE A 177 44.20 6.65 12.78
C ILE A 177 43.26 5.76 13.57
N GLU A 178 42.30 5.13 12.85
CA GLU A 178 41.30 4.24 13.43
C GLU A 178 41.73 2.78 13.31
N TYR A 179 41.69 2.06 14.42
CA TYR A 179 41.99 0.62 14.49
C TYR A 179 40.74 -0.15 14.87
N SER A 180 40.42 -1.20 14.13
CA SER A 180 39.30 -2.07 14.50
C SER A 180 39.66 -2.88 15.76
N PRO A 181 38.70 -3.20 16.64
CA PRO A 181 38.94 -4.10 17.78
C PRO A 181 39.51 -5.46 17.35
N LYS A 182 39.14 -5.98 16.19
CA LYS A 182 39.64 -7.24 15.62
C LYS A 182 41.13 -7.15 15.28
N SER A 183 41.57 -6.06 14.62
CA SER A 183 43.00 -5.85 14.30
C SER A 183 43.81 -5.61 15.55
N ALA A 184 43.35 -4.84 16.52
CA ALA A 184 43.99 -4.64 17.80
C ALA A 184 44.17 -5.95 18.58
N PHE A 185 43.12 -6.81 18.59
CA PHE A 185 43.19 -8.14 19.19
C PHE A 185 44.28 -9.00 18.53
N GLY A 186 44.30 -9.03 17.18
CA GLY A 186 45.30 -9.78 16.42
C GLY A 186 46.73 -9.30 16.70
N MET A 187 46.95 -7.99 16.73
CA MET A 187 48.27 -7.41 17.04
C MET A 187 48.77 -7.78 18.45
N LEU A 188 47.91 -7.71 19.45
CA LEU A 188 48.27 -8.09 20.81
C LEU A 188 48.45 -9.59 20.98
N CYS A 189 47.70 -10.44 20.26
CA CYS A 189 47.97 -11.87 20.23
C CYS A 189 49.35 -12.17 19.60
N ALA A 190 49.71 -11.52 18.50
CA ALA A 190 51.06 -11.65 17.90
C ALA A 190 52.14 -11.19 18.82
N ALA A 191 51.98 -10.06 19.52
CA ALA A 191 52.91 -9.58 20.52
C ALA A 191 53.10 -10.60 21.67
N ASN A 192 52.02 -11.19 22.18
CA ASN A 192 52.07 -12.24 23.19
C ASN A 192 52.94 -13.44 22.73
N VAL A 193 52.76 -13.90 21.49
CA VAL A 193 53.56 -15.01 20.95
C VAL A 193 55.03 -14.66 20.91
N ILE A 194 55.41 -13.44 20.49
CA ILE A 194 56.78 -12.96 20.46
C ILE A 194 57.39 -12.91 21.88
N PHE A 195 56.65 -12.36 22.84
CA PHE A 195 57.15 -12.29 24.23
C PHE A 195 57.24 -13.67 24.87
N ILE A 196 56.37 -14.63 24.57
CA ILE A 196 56.49 -16.02 25.01
C ILE A 196 57.76 -16.63 24.43
N PHE A 197 58.04 -16.44 23.14
CA PHE A 197 59.25 -16.95 22.49
C PHE A 197 60.52 -16.38 23.11
N LEU A 198 60.56 -15.06 23.38
CA LEU A 198 61.69 -14.40 24.06
C LEU A 198 61.87 -14.89 25.51
N ALA A 199 60.78 -15.13 26.24
CA ALA A 199 60.80 -15.68 27.57
C ALA A 199 61.39 -17.11 27.58
N VAL A 200 61.02 -17.94 26.61
CA VAL A 200 61.61 -19.30 26.47
C VAL A 200 63.06 -19.26 26.15
N ILE A 201 63.50 -18.38 25.24
CA ILE A 201 64.94 -18.19 24.97
C ILE A 201 65.71 -17.75 26.24
N GLY A 202 65.15 -16.78 26.98
CA GLY A 202 65.72 -16.32 28.24
C GLY A 202 65.88 -17.43 29.28
N VAL A 203 64.92 -18.31 29.41
CA VAL A 203 64.99 -19.48 30.33
C VAL A 203 66.03 -20.50 29.88
N ILE A 204 66.10 -20.77 28.55
CA ILE A 204 67.11 -21.68 28.00
C ILE A 204 68.52 -21.12 28.25
N SER A 205 68.79 -19.84 28.06
CA SER A 205 70.00 -19.17 28.30
C SER A 205 70.45 -19.25 29.80
N LEU A 206 69.52 -19.14 30.73
CA LEU A 206 69.67 -19.34 32.15
C LEU A 206 70.26 -20.76 32.50
N ILE A 207 69.74 -21.77 31.75
CA ILE A 207 70.11 -23.17 31.99
C ILE A 207 71.56 -23.45 31.44
N VAL A 208 71.93 -22.82 30.32
CA VAL A 208 73.12 -23.13 29.56
C VAL A 208 74.38 -22.34 30.07
N GLU A 209 74.20 -21.04 30.41
CA GLU A 209 75.30 -20.12 30.63
C GLU A 209 75.71 -19.94 32.11
N GLY A 210 74.99 -20.44 33.08
CA GLY A 210 75.34 -20.49 34.52
C GLY A 210 75.40 -19.14 35.26
N ASP A 211 75.57 -18.01 34.60
CA ASP A 211 75.56 -16.65 35.18
C ASP A 211 74.40 -15.84 34.66
N GLY A 212 73.26 -16.18 35.21
CA GLY A 212 71.97 -15.87 34.58
C GLY A 212 71.27 -14.62 35.06
N ARG A 213 71.88 -13.66 35.73
CA ARG A 213 71.21 -12.47 36.27
C ARG A 213 70.52 -11.65 35.18
N MET A 214 71.21 -11.40 34.07
CA MET A 214 70.61 -10.67 32.91
C MET A 214 69.47 -11.47 32.21
N ALA A 215 69.74 -12.77 32.03
CA ALA A 215 68.72 -13.65 31.40
C ALA A 215 67.46 -13.82 32.30
N ALA A 216 67.63 -13.91 33.62
CA ALA A 216 66.55 -13.93 34.59
C ALA A 216 65.70 -12.65 34.57
N THR A 217 66.33 -11.48 34.48
CA THR A 217 65.62 -10.20 34.41
C THR A 217 64.84 -10.04 33.11
N VAL A 218 65.43 -10.46 31.98
CA VAL A 218 64.70 -10.47 30.66
C VAL A 218 63.51 -11.45 30.67
N ALA A 219 63.73 -12.67 31.19
CA ALA A 219 62.63 -13.65 31.30
C ALA A 219 61.48 -13.14 32.17
N LEU A 220 61.82 -12.58 33.36
CA LEU A 220 60.79 -12.00 34.25
C LEU A 220 60.03 -10.83 33.59
N PHE A 221 60.73 -9.94 32.89
CA PHE A 221 60.13 -8.84 32.14
C PHE A 221 59.16 -9.36 31.07
N CYS A 222 59.58 -10.35 30.28
CA CYS A 222 58.73 -10.97 29.25
C CYS A 222 57.48 -11.63 29.84
N ILE A 223 57.62 -12.29 31.01
CA ILE A 223 56.47 -12.90 31.69
C ILE A 223 55.44 -11.81 32.14
N ILE A 224 55.93 -10.74 32.78
CA ILE A 224 55.11 -9.61 33.23
C ILE A 224 54.44 -8.94 32.03
N ALA A 225 55.17 -8.69 30.94
CA ALA A 225 54.63 -8.13 29.71
C ALA A 225 53.49 -8.99 29.13
N ASN A 226 53.71 -10.31 29.06
CA ASN A 226 52.65 -11.24 28.61
C ASN A 226 51.41 -11.19 29.48
N LEU A 227 51.57 -11.16 30.80
CA LEU A 227 50.44 -11.06 31.73
C LEU A 227 49.65 -9.74 31.53
N LEU A 228 50.37 -8.64 31.37
CA LEU A 228 49.74 -7.32 31.11
C LEU A 228 49.03 -7.27 29.77
N ILE A 229 49.61 -7.81 28.72
CA ILE A 229 48.99 -7.90 27.38
C ILE A 229 47.79 -8.82 27.42
N ALA A 230 47.86 -9.98 28.07
CA ALA A 230 46.76 -10.92 28.23
C ALA A 230 45.60 -10.26 29.02
N PHE A 231 45.90 -9.54 30.08
CA PHE A 231 44.92 -8.79 30.86
C PHE A 231 44.25 -7.66 30.03
N ALA A 232 45.03 -6.91 29.28
CA ALA A 232 44.51 -5.87 28.39
C ALA A 232 43.61 -6.45 27.30
N ASN A 233 44.00 -7.56 26.67
CA ASN A 233 43.18 -8.28 25.71
C ASN A 233 41.87 -8.73 26.33
N TYR A 234 41.92 -9.39 27.48
CA TYR A 234 40.73 -9.92 28.11
C TYR A 234 39.78 -8.83 28.60
N LYS A 235 40.28 -7.77 29.21
CA LYS A 235 39.44 -6.75 29.86
C LYS A 235 39.00 -5.62 28.93
N LEU A 236 39.84 -5.24 27.96
CA LEU A 236 39.58 -4.05 27.13
C LEU A 236 39.14 -4.39 25.70
N ILE A 237 39.77 -5.40 25.10
CA ILE A 237 39.58 -5.67 23.66
C ILE A 237 38.55 -6.75 23.39
N TYR A 238 38.63 -7.88 24.11
CA TYR A 238 37.71 -8.99 23.90
C TYR A 238 36.23 -8.62 24.00
N PRO A 239 35.78 -7.82 24.98
CA PRO A 239 34.38 -7.40 25.06
C PRO A 239 33.97 -6.55 23.86
N ARG A 240 34.87 -5.70 23.34
CA ARG A 240 34.58 -4.89 22.12
C ARG A 240 34.49 -5.76 20.88
N VAL A 241 35.36 -6.73 20.72
CA VAL A 241 35.31 -7.69 19.59
C VAL A 241 34.03 -8.51 19.63
N LYS A 242 33.63 -8.98 20.83
CA LYS A 242 32.33 -9.70 20.99
C LYS A 242 31.16 -8.84 20.61
N LYS A 243 31.10 -7.60 21.13
CA LYS A 243 30.01 -6.65 20.82
C LYS A 243 30.00 -6.29 19.34
N MET A 244 31.16 -6.11 18.71
CA MET A 244 31.27 -5.86 17.27
C MET A 244 30.63 -6.99 16.45
N LYS A 245 30.93 -8.26 16.81
CA LYS A 245 30.38 -9.43 16.14
C LYS A 245 28.83 -9.51 16.28
N GLU A 246 28.31 -9.19 17.47
CA GLU A 246 26.87 -9.14 17.71
C GLU A 246 26.20 -8.06 16.86
N ILE A 247 26.81 -6.88 16.73
CA ILE A 247 26.31 -5.79 15.89
C ILE A 247 26.38 -6.18 14.42
N GLU A 248 27.47 -6.76 13.93
CA GLU A 248 27.62 -7.24 12.56
C GLU A 248 26.52 -8.25 12.19
N LEU A 249 26.21 -9.19 13.08
CA LEU A 249 25.12 -10.15 12.89
C LEU A 249 23.77 -9.44 12.79
N SER A 250 23.52 -8.49 13.70
CA SER A 250 22.28 -7.69 13.69
C SER A 250 22.13 -6.86 12.40
N ILE A 251 23.22 -6.30 11.87
CA ILE A 251 23.22 -5.56 10.59
C ILE A 251 22.92 -6.52 9.43
N ALA A 252 23.48 -7.73 9.43
CA ALA A 252 23.22 -8.74 8.40
C ALA A 252 21.74 -9.15 8.38
N GLU A 253 21.13 -9.33 9.55
CA GLU A 253 19.69 -9.62 9.66
C GLU A 253 18.82 -8.47 9.12
N LEU A 254 19.16 -7.22 9.45
CA LEU A 254 18.45 -6.05 8.94
C LEU A 254 18.58 -5.92 7.42
N ARG A 255 19.77 -6.19 6.85
CA ARG A 255 19.99 -6.22 5.41
C ARG A 255 19.12 -7.26 4.70
N ALA A 256 19.07 -8.47 5.25
CA ALA A 256 18.21 -9.53 4.68
C ALA A 256 16.73 -9.15 4.67
N LYS A 257 16.24 -8.49 5.73
CA LYS A 257 14.88 -7.96 5.79
C LYS A 257 14.67 -6.85 4.76
N PHE A 258 15.62 -5.93 4.64
CA PHE A 258 15.56 -4.83 3.67
C PHE A 258 15.48 -5.34 2.23
N GLU A 259 16.31 -6.31 1.85
CA GLU A 259 16.29 -6.92 0.53
C GLU A 259 14.93 -7.59 0.25
N LYS A 260 14.42 -8.37 1.20
CA LYS A 260 13.11 -9.03 1.06
C LYS A 260 11.98 -8.03 0.82
N ILE A 261 11.95 -6.93 1.57
CA ILE A 261 10.93 -5.88 1.40
C ILE A 261 11.13 -5.16 0.07
N SER A 262 12.37 -4.88 -0.34
CA SER A 262 12.65 -4.22 -1.61
C SER A 262 12.21 -5.06 -2.80
N THR A 263 12.47 -6.36 -2.81
CA THR A 263 11.98 -7.29 -3.84
C THR A 263 10.44 -7.32 -3.87
N LYS A 264 9.79 -7.34 -2.70
CA LYS A 264 8.33 -7.33 -2.64
C LYS A 264 7.73 -6.04 -3.20
N ILE A 265 8.35 -4.89 -2.92
CA ILE A 265 7.94 -3.60 -3.49
C ILE A 265 8.07 -3.60 -5.02
N GLU A 266 9.16 -4.17 -5.55
CA GLU A 266 9.39 -4.28 -6.99
C GLU A 266 8.33 -5.16 -7.66
N GLU A 267 8.03 -6.34 -7.11
CA GLU A 267 6.95 -7.22 -7.60
C GLU A 267 5.59 -6.52 -7.63
N LEU A 268 5.25 -5.78 -6.56
CA LEU A 268 3.98 -5.05 -6.46
C LEU A 268 3.92 -3.87 -7.44
N ASN A 269 5.02 -3.16 -7.68
CA ASN A 269 5.08 -2.10 -8.68
C ASN A 269 4.85 -2.67 -10.09
N ASP A 270 5.50 -3.78 -10.43
CA ASP A 270 5.30 -4.45 -11.73
C ASP A 270 3.86 -4.92 -11.91
N GLU A 271 3.23 -5.46 -10.85
CA GLU A 271 1.82 -5.85 -10.87
C GLU A 271 0.92 -4.64 -11.06
N SER A 272 1.14 -3.56 -10.30
CA SER A 272 0.35 -2.33 -10.38
C SER A 272 0.44 -1.66 -11.74
N ASP A 273 1.62 -1.60 -12.35
CA ASP A 273 1.86 -1.00 -13.67
C ASP A 273 1.15 -1.79 -14.78
N LYS A 274 1.24 -3.13 -14.75
CA LYS A 274 0.51 -3.99 -15.69
C LYS A 274 -0.99 -3.81 -15.56
N LEU A 275 -1.51 -3.89 -14.33
CA LEU A 275 -2.94 -3.69 -14.04
C LEU A 275 -3.40 -2.30 -14.50
N SER A 276 -2.65 -1.25 -14.19
CA SER A 276 -3.00 0.12 -14.58
C SER A 276 -3.10 0.28 -16.10
N THR A 277 -2.20 -0.34 -16.86
CA THR A 277 -2.20 -0.31 -18.32
C THR A 277 -3.41 -1.04 -18.89
N ASP A 278 -3.67 -2.25 -18.41
CA ASP A 278 -4.79 -3.09 -18.85
C ASP A 278 -6.14 -2.44 -18.51
N ILE A 279 -6.28 -1.90 -17.30
CA ILE A 279 -7.50 -1.22 -16.85
C ILE A 279 -7.75 0.05 -17.68
N LYS A 280 -6.72 0.85 -17.96
CA LYS A 280 -6.87 2.05 -18.80
C LYS A 280 -7.40 1.71 -20.18
N HIS A 281 -6.89 0.63 -20.78
CA HIS A 281 -7.37 0.16 -22.08
C HIS A 281 -8.84 -0.28 -21.99
N GLN A 282 -9.17 -1.19 -21.06
CA GLN A 282 -10.53 -1.70 -20.86
C GLN A 282 -11.53 -0.58 -20.53
N ALA A 283 -11.17 0.34 -19.63
CA ALA A 283 -12.00 1.49 -19.28
C ALA A 283 -12.23 2.42 -20.47
N SER A 284 -11.22 2.64 -21.31
CA SER A 284 -11.37 3.47 -22.51
C SER A 284 -12.36 2.88 -23.50
N GLU A 285 -12.29 1.58 -23.76
CA GLU A 285 -13.23 0.88 -24.62
C GLU A 285 -14.63 0.86 -24.01
N PHE A 286 -14.73 0.57 -22.73
CA PHE A 286 -15.99 0.58 -22.00
C PHE A 286 -16.68 1.94 -22.05
N VAL A 287 -15.98 3.04 -21.79
CA VAL A 287 -16.54 4.40 -21.83
C VAL A 287 -17.04 4.76 -23.25
N LYS A 288 -16.37 4.30 -24.30
CA LYS A 288 -16.84 4.49 -25.69
C LYS A 288 -18.14 3.72 -25.91
N ARG A 289 -18.21 2.46 -25.48
CA ARG A 289 -19.40 1.60 -25.58
C ARG A 289 -20.57 2.20 -24.79
N ASP A 290 -20.35 2.64 -23.55
CA ASP A 290 -21.34 3.29 -22.71
C ASP A 290 -21.96 4.53 -23.39
N LYS A 291 -21.14 5.39 -23.97
CA LYS A 291 -21.63 6.58 -24.68
C LYS A 291 -22.54 6.24 -25.86
N LEU A 292 -22.22 5.19 -26.62
CA LEU A 292 -23.03 4.74 -27.75
C LEU A 292 -24.36 4.17 -27.26
N LEU A 293 -24.33 3.26 -26.27
CA LEU A 293 -25.53 2.67 -25.68
C LEU A 293 -26.45 3.73 -25.08
N MET A 294 -25.92 4.72 -24.38
CA MET A 294 -26.71 5.79 -23.77
C MET A 294 -27.31 6.73 -24.82
N ARG A 295 -26.69 6.89 -25.98
CA ARG A 295 -27.27 7.66 -27.10
C ARG A 295 -28.45 6.90 -27.74
N ASP A 296 -28.26 5.60 -27.97
CA ASP A 296 -29.26 4.77 -28.64
C ASP A 296 -30.50 4.55 -27.75
N ARG A 297 -30.35 4.49 -26.43
CA ARG A 297 -31.47 4.39 -25.46
C ARG A 297 -32.19 5.72 -25.19
N LYS A 298 -31.62 6.87 -25.60
CA LYS A 298 -32.24 8.20 -25.49
C LYS A 298 -32.95 8.64 -26.80
N SER A 299 -32.71 7.97 -27.93
CA SER A 299 -33.35 8.21 -29.24
C SER A 299 -34.65 7.41 -29.35
#